data_670b3049388ff070fd4a5d02e0e1c3c5
#
_entry.id   670b3049388ff070fd4a5d02e0e1c3c5
#
_cell.length_a   1.000
_cell.length_b   1.000
_cell.length_c   1.000
_cell.angle_alpha   90.00
_cell.angle_beta   90.00
_cell.angle_gamma   90.00
#
_symmetry.space_group_name_H-M   'P 1'
#
loop_
_entity.id
_entity.type
_entity.pdbx_description
1 polymer ?
#
loop_
_entity_poly.entity_id
_entity_poly.type
_entity_poly.pdbx_seq_one_letter_code
_entity_poly.pdbx_strand_id
1 'polypeptide(L)'
;WAFLDERVTRGTTAGILVAVGGIVVMSVGELLGGGAVGPRPLYGNALALVGGVMAAGYVLAGRSLRQRFPLIPYVTVVYAVSAACLLAFVVASGHPVTGYPPREWALFLAMAVGPGVLGHTILNWALAHVESSMVSVSLLGEPVGSALLALLLLAEIPGWSTLTGGVVVLAGIGVVARSRSVEAASPD
;
A
#
# COMPACT_ATOMS: atom_id res chain seq x y z
N TRP A 1 -14.56 1.09 11.32
CA TRP A 1 -15.48 1.26 12.46
C TRP A 1 -16.84 1.81 12.00
N ALA A 2 -16.93 3.02 11.47
CA ALA A 2 -18.20 3.64 11.10
C ALA A 2 -18.95 2.97 9.93
N PHE A 3 -18.25 2.20 9.09
CA PHE A 3 -18.80 1.62 7.86
C PHE A 3 -18.77 0.08 7.80
N LEU A 4 -17.98 -0.58 8.66
CA LEU A 4 -17.74 -2.02 8.56
C LEU A 4 -18.02 -2.79 9.87
N ASP A 5 -18.53 -2.13 10.91
CA ASP A 5 -18.73 -2.70 12.28
C ASP A 5 -17.50 -3.39 12.87
N GLU A 6 -16.29 -3.05 12.37
CA GLU A 6 -15.05 -3.58 12.90
C GLU A 6 -14.66 -2.87 14.21
N ARG A 7 -14.47 -3.62 15.28
CA ARG A 7 -14.03 -3.07 16.57
C ARG A 7 -12.52 -2.80 16.53
N VAL A 8 -12.13 -1.55 16.79
CA VAL A 8 -10.72 -1.18 16.91
C VAL A 8 -10.34 -1.21 18.39
N THR A 9 -9.54 -2.20 18.78
CA THR A 9 -9.07 -2.32 20.17
C THR A 9 -7.98 -1.30 20.48
N ARG A 10 -7.72 -1.06 21.78
CA ARG A 10 -6.61 -0.21 22.22
C ARG A 10 -5.26 -0.72 21.70
N GLY A 11 -5.06 -2.04 21.64
CA GLY A 11 -3.86 -2.64 21.10
C GLY A 11 -3.70 -2.39 19.60
N THR A 12 -4.78 -2.53 18.84
CA THR A 12 -4.80 -2.20 17.40
C THR A 12 -4.46 -0.72 17.16
N THR A 13 -5.09 0.20 17.94
CA THR A 13 -4.79 1.63 17.85
C THR A 13 -3.33 1.92 18.18
N ALA A 14 -2.79 1.35 19.25
CA ALA A 14 -1.40 1.52 19.64
C ALA A 14 -0.44 1.02 18.54
N GLY A 15 -0.70 -0.17 17.98
CA GLY A 15 0.10 -0.72 16.89
C GLY A 15 0.06 0.13 15.62
N ILE A 16 -1.11 0.68 15.25
CA ILE A 16 -1.23 1.64 14.14
C ILE A 16 -0.39 2.88 14.39
N LEU A 17 -0.48 3.48 15.58
CA LEU A 17 0.28 4.68 15.92
C LEU A 17 1.79 4.43 15.89
N VAL A 18 2.23 3.26 16.37
CA VAL A 18 3.65 2.85 16.30
C VAL A 18 4.08 2.71 14.85
N ALA A 19 3.32 2.01 14.01
CA ALA A 19 3.66 1.83 12.58
C ALA A 19 3.71 3.17 11.84
N VAL A 20 2.73 4.06 12.06
CA VAL A 20 2.74 5.43 11.49
C VAL A 20 3.95 6.22 11.98
N GLY A 21 4.30 6.11 13.26
CA GLY A 21 5.52 6.71 13.80
C GLY A 21 6.78 6.24 13.09
N GLY A 22 6.88 4.96 12.74
CA GLY A 22 7.97 4.40 11.94
C GLY A 22 8.06 5.01 10.54
N ILE A 23 6.91 5.18 9.84
CA ILE A 23 6.86 5.87 8.54
C ILE A 23 7.34 7.33 8.67
N VAL A 24 6.93 8.03 9.72
CA VAL A 24 7.40 9.42 9.96
C VAL A 24 8.92 9.46 10.14
N VAL A 25 9.50 8.51 10.90
CA VAL A 25 10.97 8.42 11.08
C VAL A 25 11.67 8.20 9.74
N MET A 26 11.18 7.30 8.89
CA MET A 26 11.72 7.08 7.56
C MET A 26 11.67 8.35 6.72
N SER A 27 10.50 8.99 6.64
CA SER A 27 10.27 10.17 5.80
C SER A 27 11.07 11.40 6.25
N VAL A 28 11.13 11.66 7.55
CA VAL A 28 11.90 12.78 8.11
C VAL A 28 13.40 12.56 7.90
N GLY A 29 13.87 11.32 8.05
CA GLY A 29 15.26 10.98 7.81
C GLY A 29 15.70 11.20 6.36
N GLU A 30 14.85 10.86 5.39
CA GLU A 30 15.12 11.15 3.98
C GLU A 30 15.16 12.66 3.69
N LEU A 31 14.23 13.42 4.26
CA LEU A 31 14.20 14.88 4.14
C LEU A 31 15.47 15.55 4.70
N LEU A 32 15.90 15.14 5.88
CA LEU A 32 17.11 15.68 6.54
C LEU A 32 18.40 15.18 5.88
N GLY A 33 18.37 13.98 5.29
CA GLY A 33 19.50 13.40 4.57
C GLY A 33 19.73 13.96 3.16
N GLY A 34 18.96 14.98 2.73
CA GLY A 34 19.08 15.58 1.41
C GLY A 34 18.41 14.78 0.30
N GLY A 35 17.42 13.94 0.64
CA GLY A 35 16.58 13.25 -0.34
C GLY A 35 16.02 14.22 -1.37
N ALA A 36 15.94 13.76 -2.63
CA ALA A 36 15.53 14.59 -3.75
C ALA A 36 14.10 15.12 -3.56
N VAL A 37 13.97 16.36 -3.16
CA VAL A 37 12.69 17.06 -3.15
C VAL A 37 12.40 17.50 -4.58
N GLY A 38 11.31 17.02 -5.16
CA GLY A 38 10.92 17.39 -6.53
C GLY A 38 10.68 18.90 -6.67
N PRO A 39 10.57 19.41 -7.91
CA PRO A 39 10.45 20.85 -8.18
C PRO A 39 9.17 21.50 -7.62
N ARG A 40 8.18 20.70 -7.25
CA ARG A 40 6.89 21.17 -6.68
C ARG A 40 6.45 20.29 -5.50
N PRO A 41 7.14 20.32 -4.37
CA PRO A 41 6.90 19.39 -3.27
C PRO A 41 5.49 19.49 -2.67
N LEU A 42 4.95 20.69 -2.51
CA LEU A 42 3.60 20.89 -1.98
C LEU A 42 2.53 20.29 -2.89
N TYR A 43 2.68 20.42 -4.20
CA TYR A 43 1.78 19.83 -5.18
C TYR A 43 1.86 18.29 -5.14
N GLY A 44 3.07 17.73 -5.09
CA GLY A 44 3.27 16.30 -4.96
C GLY A 44 2.68 15.73 -3.67
N ASN A 45 2.88 16.41 -2.55
CA ASN A 45 2.32 16.02 -1.26
C ASN A 45 0.78 16.09 -1.25
N ALA A 46 0.19 17.10 -1.87
CA ALA A 46 -1.27 17.20 -2.01
C ALA A 46 -1.83 16.04 -2.84
N LEU A 47 -1.19 15.70 -3.96
CA LEU A 47 -1.58 14.54 -4.78
C LEU A 47 -1.42 13.23 -4.01
N ALA A 48 -0.35 13.05 -3.26
CA ALA A 48 -0.13 11.87 -2.43
C ALA A 48 -1.21 11.72 -1.35
N LEU A 49 -1.63 12.83 -0.73
CA LEU A 49 -2.72 12.83 0.25
C LEU A 49 -4.05 12.42 -0.41
N VAL A 50 -4.37 12.97 -1.58
CA VAL A 50 -5.56 12.57 -2.35
C VAL A 50 -5.49 11.08 -2.70
N GLY A 51 -4.32 10.60 -3.16
CA GLY A 51 -4.08 9.18 -3.44
C GLY A 51 -4.33 8.30 -2.22
N GLY A 52 -3.85 8.71 -1.04
CA GLY A 52 -4.07 8.01 0.23
C GLY A 52 -5.56 7.92 0.61
N VAL A 53 -6.32 9.01 0.43
CA VAL A 53 -7.78 9.02 0.67
C VAL A 53 -8.49 8.08 -0.30
N MET A 54 -8.11 8.09 -1.59
CA MET A 54 -8.67 7.16 -2.59
C MET A 54 -8.33 5.71 -2.28
N ALA A 55 -7.10 5.41 -1.83
CA ALA A 55 -6.68 4.09 -1.41
C ALA A 55 -7.47 3.59 -0.19
N ALA A 56 -7.73 4.45 0.80
CA ALA A 56 -8.59 4.12 1.92
C ALA A 56 -10.02 3.80 1.46
N GLY A 57 -10.60 4.60 0.58
CA GLY A 57 -11.90 4.34 -0.04
C GLY A 57 -11.92 3.00 -0.79
N TYR A 58 -10.86 2.68 -1.53
CA TYR A 58 -10.70 1.41 -2.23
C TYR A 58 -10.69 0.21 -1.27
N VAL A 59 -9.93 0.28 -0.17
CA VAL A 59 -9.87 -0.79 0.84
C VAL A 59 -11.24 -0.98 1.51
N LEU A 60 -11.92 0.10 1.92
CA LEU A 60 -13.23 0.04 2.56
C LEU A 60 -14.31 -0.54 1.64
N ALA A 61 -14.38 -0.03 0.41
CA ALA A 61 -15.29 -0.55 -0.61
C ALA A 61 -14.96 -2.01 -0.96
N GLY A 62 -13.67 -2.30 -1.12
CA GLY A 62 -13.16 -3.64 -1.38
C GLY A 62 -13.58 -4.62 -0.29
N ARG A 63 -13.43 -4.26 0.99
CA ARG A 63 -13.88 -5.09 2.12
C ARG A 63 -15.36 -5.46 2.01
N SER A 64 -16.23 -4.47 1.81
CA SER A 64 -17.67 -4.70 1.68
C SER A 64 -18.04 -5.53 0.43
N LEU A 65 -17.46 -5.22 -0.71
CA LEU A 65 -17.76 -5.90 -1.96
C LEU A 65 -17.20 -7.32 -2.02
N ARG A 66 -15.99 -7.53 -1.46
CA ARG A 66 -15.37 -8.86 -1.44
C ARG A 66 -16.09 -9.87 -0.55
N GLN A 67 -16.89 -9.42 0.39
CA GLN A 67 -17.78 -10.31 1.16
C GLN A 67 -18.98 -10.80 0.34
N ARG A 68 -19.34 -10.10 -0.74
CA ARG A 68 -20.52 -10.38 -1.56
C ARG A 68 -20.18 -10.98 -2.92
N PHE A 69 -19.03 -10.63 -3.48
CA PHE A 69 -18.63 -11.02 -4.83
C PHE A 69 -17.40 -11.94 -4.82
N PRO A 70 -17.34 -12.96 -5.69
CA PRO A 70 -16.16 -13.78 -5.89
C PRO A 70 -14.95 -12.94 -6.34
N LEU A 71 -13.74 -13.44 -6.05
CA LEU A 71 -12.50 -12.69 -6.32
C LEU A 71 -12.34 -12.33 -7.81
N ILE A 72 -12.42 -13.32 -8.67
CA ILE A 72 -12.10 -13.13 -10.10
C ILE A 72 -13.02 -12.12 -10.79
N PRO A 73 -14.36 -12.20 -10.70
CA PRO A 73 -15.23 -11.17 -11.28
C PRO A 73 -14.93 -9.77 -10.71
N TYR A 74 -14.70 -9.66 -9.40
CA TYR A 74 -14.42 -8.40 -8.75
C TYR A 74 -13.13 -7.75 -9.29
N VAL A 75 -12.00 -8.48 -9.26
CA VAL A 75 -10.72 -7.92 -9.73
C VAL A 75 -10.73 -7.64 -11.24
N THR A 76 -11.44 -8.46 -12.04
CA THR A 76 -11.58 -8.21 -13.47
C THR A 76 -12.24 -6.87 -13.74
N VAL A 77 -13.34 -6.55 -13.05
CA VAL A 77 -14.03 -5.26 -13.22
C VAL A 77 -13.15 -4.12 -12.73
N VAL A 78 -12.54 -4.24 -11.55
CA VAL A 78 -11.65 -3.21 -11.00
C VAL A 78 -10.49 -2.91 -11.93
N TYR A 79 -9.80 -3.95 -12.43
CA TYR A 79 -8.65 -3.76 -13.31
C TYR A 79 -9.06 -3.24 -14.68
N ALA A 80 -10.18 -3.69 -15.24
CA ALA A 80 -10.68 -3.18 -16.50
C ALA A 80 -11.04 -1.69 -16.43
N VAL A 81 -11.74 -1.27 -15.37
CA VAL A 81 -12.06 0.15 -15.15
C VAL A 81 -10.80 0.98 -14.93
N SER A 82 -9.87 0.50 -14.10
CA SER A 82 -8.60 1.20 -13.88
C SER A 82 -7.79 1.35 -15.16
N ALA A 83 -7.69 0.28 -15.96
CA ALA A 83 -6.99 0.30 -17.24
C ALA A 83 -7.66 1.27 -18.24
N ALA A 84 -8.99 1.29 -18.31
CA ALA A 84 -9.73 2.22 -19.17
C ALA A 84 -9.50 3.69 -18.74
N CYS A 85 -9.57 3.99 -17.44
CA CYS A 85 -9.32 5.33 -16.92
C CYS A 85 -7.88 5.79 -17.19
N LEU A 86 -6.90 4.93 -16.96
CA LEU A 86 -5.48 5.23 -17.20
C LEU A 86 -5.21 5.43 -18.69
N LEU A 87 -5.77 4.59 -19.55
CA LEU A 87 -5.64 4.74 -21.00
C LEU A 87 -6.26 6.05 -21.48
N ALA A 88 -7.46 6.38 -21.01
CA ALA A 88 -8.12 7.65 -21.34
C ALA A 88 -7.26 8.84 -20.89
N PHE A 89 -6.68 8.79 -19.71
CA PHE A 89 -5.79 9.83 -19.19
C PHE A 89 -4.51 9.97 -20.05
N VAL A 90 -3.85 8.87 -20.41
CA VAL A 90 -2.64 8.87 -21.25
C VAL A 90 -2.94 9.45 -22.62
N VAL A 91 -4.03 9.03 -23.25
CA VAL A 91 -4.46 9.56 -24.55
C VAL A 91 -4.78 11.06 -24.47
N ALA A 92 -5.53 11.48 -23.44
CA ALA A 92 -5.88 12.89 -23.24
C ALA A 92 -4.66 13.78 -22.97
N SER A 93 -3.62 13.26 -22.33
CA SER A 93 -2.37 13.96 -22.07
C SER A 93 -1.39 14.00 -23.26
N GLY A 94 -1.74 13.33 -24.38
CA GLY A 94 -0.92 13.31 -25.61
C GLY A 94 0.37 12.50 -25.48
N HIS A 95 0.49 11.66 -24.45
CA HIS A 95 1.66 10.79 -24.30
C HIS A 95 1.58 9.59 -25.24
N PRO A 96 2.70 9.17 -25.84
CA PRO A 96 2.71 8.02 -26.72
C PRO A 96 2.44 6.73 -25.91
N VAL A 97 1.59 5.86 -26.44
CA VAL A 97 1.32 4.52 -25.87
C VAL A 97 2.18 3.43 -26.50
N THR A 98 2.97 3.77 -27.51
CA THR A 98 3.84 2.87 -28.27
C THR A 98 5.19 3.52 -28.53
N GLY A 99 6.14 2.76 -29.10
CA GLY A 99 7.46 3.28 -29.45
C GLY A 99 8.52 3.16 -28.33
N TYR A 100 8.16 2.51 -27.23
CA TYR A 100 9.11 2.23 -26.15
C TYR A 100 10.05 1.07 -26.52
N PRO A 101 11.32 1.11 -26.06
CA PRO A 101 12.26 0.01 -26.27
C PRO A 101 11.81 -1.27 -25.58
N PRO A 102 12.25 -2.46 -26.04
CA PRO A 102 11.85 -3.75 -25.46
C PRO A 102 12.08 -3.88 -23.96
N ARG A 103 13.13 -3.24 -23.44
CA ARG A 103 13.44 -3.22 -22.00
C ARG A 103 12.31 -2.57 -21.20
N GLU A 104 11.76 -1.46 -21.68
CA GLU A 104 10.65 -0.76 -21.00
C GLU A 104 9.37 -1.62 -21.02
N TRP A 105 9.09 -2.29 -22.12
CA TRP A 105 7.98 -3.24 -22.20
C TRP A 105 8.12 -4.40 -21.21
N ALA A 106 9.35 -4.93 -21.04
CA ALA A 106 9.62 -5.97 -20.04
C ALA A 106 9.39 -5.45 -18.61
N LEU A 107 9.79 -4.19 -18.30
CA LEU A 107 9.54 -3.56 -17.01
C LEU A 107 8.04 -3.32 -16.80
N PHE A 108 7.31 -2.81 -17.80
CA PHE A 108 5.86 -2.63 -17.70
C PHE A 108 5.14 -3.96 -17.44
N LEU A 109 5.55 -5.03 -18.11
CA LEU A 109 4.99 -6.36 -17.89
C LEU A 109 5.30 -6.87 -16.47
N ALA A 110 6.55 -6.70 -16.00
CA ALA A 110 6.94 -7.10 -14.65
C ALA A 110 6.13 -6.35 -13.58
N MET A 111 5.92 -5.04 -13.76
CA MET A 111 5.09 -4.23 -12.86
C MET A 111 3.60 -4.59 -12.95
N ALA A 112 3.10 -4.89 -14.13
CA ALA A 112 1.72 -5.31 -14.30
C ALA A 112 1.44 -6.68 -13.64
N VAL A 113 2.33 -7.64 -13.81
CA VAL A 113 2.18 -9.00 -13.26
C VAL A 113 2.52 -9.03 -11.77
N GLY A 114 3.66 -8.49 -11.36
CA GLY A 114 4.12 -8.51 -9.98
C GLY A 114 3.19 -7.72 -9.03
N PRO A 115 3.43 -6.44 -8.82
CA PRO A 115 2.60 -5.64 -7.93
C PRO A 115 1.15 -5.49 -8.42
N GLY A 116 0.91 -5.38 -9.73
CA GLY A 116 -0.42 -5.22 -10.29
C GLY A 116 -1.31 -6.43 -10.07
N VAL A 117 -1.07 -7.52 -10.82
CA VAL A 117 -1.95 -8.70 -10.75
C VAL A 117 -1.73 -9.48 -9.46
N LEU A 118 -0.50 -9.87 -9.12
CA LEU A 118 -0.25 -10.68 -7.94
C LEU A 118 -0.48 -9.90 -6.65
N GLY A 119 0.14 -8.73 -6.48
CA GLY A 119 0.04 -7.93 -5.26
C GLY A 119 -1.39 -7.51 -4.96
N HIS A 120 -2.05 -6.82 -5.89
CA HIS A 120 -3.42 -6.37 -5.69
C HIS A 120 -4.45 -7.49 -5.64
N THR A 121 -4.22 -8.62 -6.33
CA THR A 121 -5.13 -9.77 -6.24
C THR A 121 -5.05 -10.43 -4.86
N ILE A 122 -3.84 -10.57 -4.30
CA ILE A 122 -3.64 -11.08 -2.93
C ILE A 122 -4.29 -10.12 -1.92
N LEU A 123 -4.10 -8.81 -2.07
CA LEU A 123 -4.77 -7.81 -1.24
C LEU A 123 -6.29 -7.95 -1.29
N ASN A 124 -6.86 -8.03 -2.49
CA ASN A 124 -8.30 -8.20 -2.67
C ASN A 124 -8.83 -9.54 -2.16
N TRP A 125 -8.02 -10.59 -2.23
CA TRP A 125 -8.33 -11.86 -1.60
C TRP A 125 -8.36 -11.70 -0.06
N ALA A 126 -7.36 -11.07 0.52
CA ALA A 126 -7.26 -10.84 1.95
C ALA A 126 -8.45 -10.04 2.50
N LEU A 127 -8.96 -9.05 1.76
CA LEU A 127 -10.13 -8.24 2.14
C LEU A 127 -11.41 -9.07 2.35
N ALA A 128 -11.51 -10.28 1.81
CA ALA A 128 -12.63 -11.18 2.08
C ALA A 128 -12.45 -12.01 3.37
N HIS A 129 -11.21 -12.20 3.82
CA HIS A 129 -10.88 -13.17 4.87
C HIS A 129 -10.32 -12.53 6.13
N VAL A 130 -9.79 -11.31 6.02
CA VAL A 130 -9.10 -10.60 7.08
C VAL A 130 -9.74 -9.23 7.25
N GLU A 131 -9.77 -8.69 8.47
CA GLU A 131 -10.30 -7.36 8.72
C GLU A 131 -9.54 -6.26 7.97
N SER A 132 -10.26 -5.22 7.57
CA SER A 132 -9.67 -4.10 6.81
C SER A 132 -8.56 -3.38 7.57
N SER A 133 -8.65 -3.32 8.88
CA SER A 133 -7.61 -2.75 9.75
C SER A 133 -6.28 -3.51 9.65
N MET A 134 -6.32 -4.85 9.62
CA MET A 134 -5.14 -5.69 9.48
C MET A 134 -4.52 -5.51 8.08
N VAL A 135 -5.35 -5.52 7.04
CA VAL A 135 -4.91 -5.30 5.67
C VAL A 135 -4.26 -3.92 5.52
N SER A 136 -4.90 -2.87 6.05
CA SER A 136 -4.39 -1.50 5.99
C SER A 136 -3.06 -1.33 6.71
N VAL A 137 -2.91 -1.96 7.90
CA VAL A 137 -1.64 -1.90 8.65
C VAL A 137 -0.54 -2.67 7.92
N SER A 138 -0.87 -3.78 7.27
CA SER A 138 0.11 -4.53 6.46
C SER A 138 0.66 -3.71 5.30
N LEU A 139 -0.15 -2.81 4.71
CA LEU A 139 0.29 -1.88 3.66
C LEU A 139 1.34 -0.88 4.17
N LEU A 140 1.36 -0.55 5.48
CA LEU A 140 2.42 0.27 6.06
C LEU A 140 3.80 -0.41 6.01
N GLY A 141 3.85 -1.71 5.75
CA GLY A 141 5.08 -2.46 5.50
C GLY A 141 5.67 -2.29 4.10
N GLU A 142 4.94 -1.69 3.15
CA GLU A 142 5.43 -1.49 1.77
C GLU A 142 6.78 -0.76 1.67
N PRO A 143 7.03 0.34 2.41
CA PRO A 143 8.33 1.00 2.38
C PRO A 143 9.48 0.11 2.87
N VAL A 144 9.20 -0.78 3.83
CA VAL A 144 10.21 -1.76 4.29
C VAL A 144 10.51 -2.78 3.20
N GLY A 145 9.46 -3.31 2.56
CA GLY A 145 9.60 -4.21 1.41
C GLY A 145 10.33 -3.56 0.24
N SER A 146 10.01 -2.31 -0.07
CA SER A 146 10.67 -1.53 -1.12
C SER A 146 12.15 -1.31 -0.83
N ALA A 147 12.52 -0.97 0.40
CA ALA A 147 13.91 -0.80 0.80
C ALA A 147 14.72 -2.12 0.70
N LEU A 148 14.10 -3.25 1.06
CA LEU A 148 14.72 -4.57 0.89
C LEU A 148 14.93 -4.92 -0.59
N LEU A 149 13.94 -4.66 -1.44
CA LEU A 149 14.06 -4.90 -2.88
C LEU A 149 15.09 -3.97 -3.52
N ALA A 150 15.16 -2.69 -3.11
CA ALA A 150 16.19 -1.76 -3.57
C ALA A 150 17.60 -2.25 -3.19
N LEU A 151 17.78 -2.76 -1.97
CA LEU A 151 19.03 -3.35 -1.54
C LEU A 151 19.41 -4.58 -2.38
N LEU A 152 18.46 -5.50 -2.63
CA LEU A 152 18.72 -6.76 -3.30
C LEU A 152 18.88 -6.62 -4.82
N LEU A 153 18.11 -5.74 -5.46
CA LEU A 153 18.05 -5.62 -6.91
C LEU A 153 18.92 -4.48 -7.44
N LEU A 154 19.07 -3.40 -6.67
CA LEU A 154 19.79 -2.20 -7.08
C LEU A 154 21.09 -1.99 -6.28
N ALA A 155 21.36 -2.84 -5.28
CA ALA A 155 22.47 -2.69 -4.33
C ALA A 155 22.46 -1.32 -3.60
N GLU A 156 21.27 -0.72 -3.44
CA GLU A 156 21.08 0.51 -2.68
C GLU A 156 21.04 0.20 -1.18
N ILE A 157 21.98 0.76 -0.43
CA ILE A 157 22.05 0.56 1.02
C ILE A 157 21.06 1.51 1.70
N PRO A 158 20.04 1.00 2.42
CA PRO A 158 19.09 1.85 3.14
C PRO A 158 19.80 2.72 4.20
N GLY A 159 19.40 3.98 4.29
CA GLY A 159 19.88 4.88 5.33
C GLY A 159 19.44 4.44 6.74
N TRP A 160 20.12 4.96 7.76
CA TRP A 160 19.81 4.64 9.17
C TRP A 160 18.36 4.95 9.57
N SER A 161 17.78 6.03 9.03
CA SER A 161 16.37 6.38 9.24
C SER A 161 15.42 5.34 8.65
N THR A 162 15.75 4.83 7.46
CA THR A 162 14.98 3.76 6.79
C THR A 162 15.05 2.47 7.60
N LEU A 163 16.23 2.10 8.10
CA LEU A 163 16.41 0.90 8.93
C LEU A 163 15.68 1.02 10.27
N THR A 164 15.87 2.11 11.01
CA THR A 164 15.25 2.31 12.31
C THR A 164 13.73 2.48 12.21
N GLY A 165 13.26 3.30 11.27
CA GLY A 165 11.84 3.47 11.01
C GLY A 165 11.18 2.18 10.52
N GLY A 166 11.86 1.40 9.68
CA GLY A 166 11.39 0.10 9.23
C GLY A 166 11.19 -0.91 10.35
N VAL A 167 12.12 -0.98 11.32
CA VAL A 167 11.97 -1.81 12.52
C VAL A 167 10.75 -1.37 13.35
N VAL A 168 10.54 -0.06 13.50
CA VAL A 168 9.37 0.49 14.21
C VAL A 168 8.06 0.15 13.48
N VAL A 169 8.03 0.24 12.16
CA VAL A 169 6.87 -0.18 11.34
C VAL A 169 6.55 -1.65 11.59
N LEU A 170 7.54 -2.53 11.47
CA LEU A 170 7.34 -3.97 11.67
C LEU A 170 6.89 -4.30 13.10
N ALA A 171 7.43 -3.59 14.11
CA ALA A 171 6.96 -3.73 15.49
C ALA A 171 5.49 -3.33 15.63
N GLY A 172 5.07 -2.21 15.03
CA GLY A 172 3.67 -1.77 15.00
C GLY A 172 2.73 -2.79 14.37
N ILE A 173 3.11 -3.35 13.21
CA ILE A 173 2.36 -4.43 12.54
C ILE A 173 2.25 -5.66 13.47
N GLY A 174 3.35 -6.03 14.12
CA GLY A 174 3.38 -7.14 15.08
C GLY A 174 2.45 -6.94 16.28
N VAL A 175 2.34 -5.71 16.80
CA VAL A 175 1.41 -5.36 17.88
C VAL A 175 -0.03 -5.52 17.43
N VAL A 176 -0.38 -5.05 16.24
CA VAL A 176 -1.74 -5.23 15.67
C VAL A 176 -2.07 -6.71 15.51
N ALA A 177 -1.14 -7.48 14.92
CA ALA A 177 -1.34 -8.91 14.71
C ALA A 177 -1.60 -9.66 16.03
N ARG A 178 -0.82 -9.37 17.07
CA ARG A 178 -1.01 -9.96 18.41
C ARG A 178 -2.32 -9.56 19.06
N SER A 179 -2.70 -8.28 18.97
CA SER A 179 -3.97 -7.80 19.55
C SER A 179 -5.17 -8.54 18.97
N ARG A 180 -5.14 -8.84 17.69
CA ARG A 180 -6.20 -9.58 17.00
C ARG A 180 -6.22 -11.06 17.36
N SER A 181 -5.05 -11.66 17.52
CA SER A 181 -4.96 -13.07 17.94
C SER A 181 -5.52 -13.29 19.34
N VAL A 182 -5.30 -12.34 20.27
CA VAL A 182 -5.84 -12.39 21.63
C VAL A 182 -7.37 -12.24 21.63
N GLU A 183 -7.91 -11.34 20.83
CA GLU A 183 -9.36 -11.12 20.68
C GLU A 183 -10.07 -12.36 20.12
N ALA A 184 -9.47 -13.00 19.11
CA ALA A 184 -9.99 -14.23 18.52
C ALA A 184 -9.95 -15.43 19.50
N ALA A 185 -9.06 -15.43 20.49
CA ALA A 185 -8.91 -16.48 21.48
C ALA A 185 -9.77 -16.28 22.74
N SER A 186 -10.42 -15.13 22.90
CA SER A 186 -11.31 -14.79 24.02
C SER A 186 -12.73 -14.51 23.48
N PRO A 187 -13.47 -15.52 23.01
CA PRO A 187 -14.89 -15.36 22.71
C PRO A 187 -15.63 -15.22 24.04
N ASP A 188 -16.27 -14.07 24.30
CA ASP A 188 -17.24 -13.88 25.38
C ASP A 188 -18.47 -14.72 25.17
#